data_320ba4f72e6ee2ff0c6f8932e57b77d0
#
_entry.id   320ba4f72e6ee2ff0c6f8932e57b77d0
#
_cell.length_a   1.000
_cell.length_b   1.000
_cell.length_c   1.000
_cell.angle_alpha   90.00
_cell.angle_beta   90.00
_cell.angle_gamma   90.00
#
_symmetry.space_group_name_H-M   'P 1'
#
loop_
_entity.id
_entity.type
_entity.pdbx_description
1 polymer ?
#
loop_
_entity_poly.entity_id
_entity_poly.type
_entity_poly.pdbx_seq_one_letter_code
_entity_poly.pdbx_strand_id
1 'polypeptide(L)'
;RHPPALATATASVGRGPPPVDLNAIPTGALDRVEVLRDGASAQYGSDAIAGVINLRLKEAREGGGGSVTYGQYFTTVETARGERDETDGRTVTASAWQGLGLGSDGFLTLSAEYLNREPTNRSDYDPRVTPTAIMARAGDPEVEQWTVFANAGKPLNAAWEAYGWAGYQNRDSESAAFPRLANNYAQNVTAIYPNGYLPKIAINSQDLSLAGGVKGEVAGWSADVSLVYGRNALDFRTENSLNRTYDAQSLTSFDAGGLTYDQLVLGADFARQFEVGLSGPLNFAWGVEAPREGSKIGTGQPESWNRGPIGTGVDPVTNAPVTFAGGSQGFIGFQPSNEVDEDRDAVALYADVEIPLTDKFTVEGALRVEDYSDFGDARTGKLAARYDFSPNFALRGSVSTGFRAPSLQQSFFTSTSSVIQNGAVVETGTFPATSDVATALGARALEAHAAADEVRVAEVERGGGKAGDVDHRALAGRNARRVDEEHAPV
;
A
#
# COMPACT_ATOMS: atom_id res chain seq x y z
N ARG A 1 -7.23 -7.46 7.54
CA ARG A 1 -6.19 -6.51 7.12
C ARG A 1 -5.93 -6.68 5.63
N HIS A 2 -5.84 -5.59 4.88
CA HIS A 2 -5.39 -5.62 3.49
C HIS A 2 -3.86 -5.58 3.47
N PRO A 3 -3.15 -6.45 2.72
CA PRO A 3 -1.70 -6.39 2.66
C PRO A 3 -1.25 -5.04 2.10
N PRO A 4 -0.12 -4.50 2.56
CA PRO A 4 0.40 -3.26 2.02
C PRO A 4 0.77 -3.45 0.54
N ALA A 5 0.40 -2.50 -0.31
CA ALA A 5 0.92 -2.44 -1.67
C ALA A 5 2.43 -2.26 -1.64
N LEU A 6 3.14 -2.98 -2.49
CA LEU A 6 4.57 -2.78 -2.66
C LEU A 6 4.80 -1.43 -3.35
N ALA A 7 5.09 -0.40 -2.57
CA ALA A 7 5.61 0.83 -3.14
C ALA A 7 7.06 0.59 -3.56
N THR A 8 7.33 0.78 -4.83
CA THR A 8 8.69 0.75 -5.35
C THR A 8 9.44 1.99 -4.89
N ALA A 9 10.13 1.89 -3.79
CA ALA A 9 11.11 2.89 -3.36
C ALA A 9 12.40 2.72 -4.15
N THR A 10 12.33 2.80 -5.48
CA THR A 10 13.52 2.87 -6.30
C THR A 10 14.15 4.24 -6.12
N ALA A 11 15.38 4.29 -5.63
CA ALA A 11 16.26 5.47 -5.58
C ALA A 11 15.83 6.63 -4.66
N SER A 12 14.89 6.49 -3.74
CA SER A 12 14.67 7.53 -2.75
C SER A 12 15.55 7.34 -1.51
N VAL A 13 16.13 8.43 -1.03
CA VAL A 13 16.98 8.46 0.17
C VAL A 13 16.19 8.13 1.44
N GLY A 14 14.87 8.25 1.42
CA GLY A 14 13.98 7.90 2.52
C GLY A 14 13.24 6.61 2.23
N ARG A 15 13.65 5.51 2.84
CA ARG A 15 12.91 4.25 2.81
C ARG A 15 11.71 4.35 3.74
N GLY A 16 10.62 4.96 3.24
CA GLY A 16 9.34 4.89 3.92
C GLY A 16 8.78 3.47 3.91
N PRO A 17 7.86 3.15 4.82
CA PRO A 17 7.12 1.91 4.74
C PRO A 17 6.27 1.89 3.46
N PRO A 18 6.06 0.72 2.83
CA PRO A 18 5.19 0.62 1.68
C PRO A 18 3.77 1.05 2.07
N PRO A 19 3.12 1.91 1.29
CA PRO A 19 1.73 2.30 1.53
C PRO A 19 0.79 1.14 1.19
N VAL A 20 -0.40 1.15 1.79
CA VAL A 20 -1.50 0.25 1.40
C VAL A 20 -2.20 0.82 0.16
N ASP A 21 -2.35 0.01 -0.89
CA ASP A 21 -3.10 0.40 -2.08
C ASP A 21 -4.60 0.13 -1.89
N LEU A 22 -5.35 1.17 -1.56
CA LEU A 22 -6.81 1.08 -1.39
C LEU A 22 -7.56 0.90 -2.72
N ASN A 23 -6.92 1.09 -3.88
CA ASN A 23 -7.57 0.86 -5.17
C ASN A 23 -7.85 -0.62 -5.45
N ALA A 24 -7.29 -1.54 -4.65
CA ALA A 24 -7.64 -2.95 -4.72
C ALA A 24 -9.06 -3.29 -4.22
N ILE A 25 -9.76 -2.31 -3.63
CA ILE A 25 -11.15 -2.45 -3.20
C ILE A 25 -12.01 -1.51 -4.05
N PRO A 26 -12.91 -2.03 -4.92
CA PRO A 26 -13.77 -1.19 -5.74
C PRO A 26 -14.65 -0.29 -4.88
N THR A 27 -14.86 0.95 -5.31
CA THR A 27 -15.74 1.89 -4.59
C THR A 27 -17.15 1.34 -4.41
N GLY A 28 -17.66 0.56 -5.38
CA GLY A 28 -18.94 -0.13 -5.31
C GLY A 28 -19.04 -1.17 -4.19
N ALA A 29 -17.94 -1.71 -3.69
CA ALA A 29 -17.92 -2.66 -2.58
C ALA A 29 -18.08 -2.01 -1.21
N LEU A 30 -17.86 -0.69 -1.10
CA LEU A 30 -17.86 0.03 0.17
C LEU A 30 -19.27 0.50 0.54
N ASP A 31 -19.67 0.27 1.79
CA ASP A 31 -20.84 0.88 2.42
C ASP A 31 -20.48 2.25 3.00
N ARG A 32 -19.42 2.29 3.83
CA ARG A 32 -18.91 3.52 4.45
C ARG A 32 -17.45 3.38 4.88
N VAL A 33 -16.84 4.53 5.15
CA VAL A 33 -15.50 4.64 5.73
C VAL A 33 -15.61 5.21 7.14
N GLU A 34 -15.00 4.53 8.10
CA GLU A 34 -14.95 4.94 9.50
C GLU A 34 -13.50 5.30 9.84
N VAL A 35 -13.30 6.43 10.51
CA VAL A 35 -11.95 6.90 10.88
C VAL A 35 -11.84 7.02 12.40
N LEU A 36 -11.00 6.19 12.99
CA LEU A 36 -10.58 6.31 14.38
C LEU A 36 -9.33 7.21 14.41
N ARG A 37 -9.45 8.39 15.02
CA ARG A 37 -8.39 9.41 15.12
C ARG A 37 -7.64 9.35 16.44
N ASP A 38 -7.30 8.16 16.90
CA ASP A 38 -6.62 7.94 18.18
C ASP A 38 -5.63 6.80 18.06
N GLY A 39 -4.56 6.82 18.85
CA GLY A 39 -3.63 5.69 18.92
C GLY A 39 -4.37 4.42 19.34
N ALA A 40 -4.24 3.38 18.54
CA ALA A 40 -4.96 2.13 18.71
C ALA A 40 -4.07 0.90 18.54
N SER A 41 -2.74 1.06 18.69
CA SER A 41 -1.78 -0.03 18.51
C SER A 41 -2.03 -1.21 19.45
N ALA A 42 -2.55 -0.96 20.64
CA ALA A 42 -2.91 -2.01 21.59
C ALA A 42 -4.04 -2.92 21.07
N GLN A 43 -4.98 -2.39 20.27
CA GLN A 43 -6.13 -3.14 19.74
C GLN A 43 -5.90 -3.62 18.30
N TYR A 44 -5.23 -2.82 17.46
CA TYR A 44 -5.12 -3.03 16.02
C TYR A 44 -3.71 -3.43 15.56
N GLY A 45 -2.73 -3.49 16.47
CA GLY A 45 -1.35 -3.88 16.21
C GLY A 45 -0.43 -2.75 15.79
N SER A 46 0.78 -3.11 15.39
CA SER A 46 1.94 -2.23 15.25
C SER A 46 1.72 -0.95 14.42
N ASP A 47 0.90 -0.98 13.39
CA ASP A 47 0.77 0.14 12.45
C ASP A 47 -0.26 1.19 12.86
N ALA A 48 -1.06 0.93 13.90
CA ALA A 48 -2.14 1.82 14.33
C ALA A 48 -1.67 2.91 15.31
N ILE A 49 -0.61 3.65 14.96
CA ILE A 49 0.00 4.68 15.81
C ILE A 49 -0.87 5.94 15.88
N ALA A 50 -1.25 6.49 14.73
CA ALA A 50 -1.98 7.77 14.63
C ALA A 50 -3.50 7.59 14.49
N GLY A 51 -3.95 6.39 14.14
CA GLY A 51 -5.37 6.10 13.94
C GLY A 51 -5.61 4.86 13.09
N VAL A 52 -6.89 4.58 12.83
CA VAL A 52 -7.34 3.45 12.01
C VAL A 52 -8.38 3.92 11.01
N ILE A 53 -8.24 3.51 9.75
CA ILE A 53 -9.27 3.64 8.72
C ILE A 53 -9.95 2.29 8.55
N ASN A 54 -11.23 2.21 8.91
CA ASN A 54 -12.03 1.01 8.78
C ASN A 54 -12.94 1.13 7.55
N LEU A 55 -12.75 0.25 6.57
CA LEU A 55 -13.54 0.17 5.36
C LEU A 55 -14.66 -0.85 5.58
N ARG A 56 -15.89 -0.38 5.70
CA ARG A 56 -17.06 -1.25 5.86
C ARG A 56 -17.54 -1.68 4.50
N LEU A 57 -17.57 -3.00 4.29
CA LEU A 57 -18.07 -3.60 3.05
C LEU A 57 -19.58 -3.64 3.02
N LYS A 58 -20.13 -3.56 1.82
CA LYS A 58 -21.57 -3.62 1.57
C LYS A 58 -22.10 -5.03 1.80
N GLU A 59 -23.16 -5.16 2.59
CA GLU A 59 -23.81 -6.43 2.95
C GLU A 59 -25.21 -6.48 2.33
N ALA A 60 -25.30 -6.44 1.01
CA ALA A 60 -26.54 -6.35 0.28
C ALA A 60 -27.05 -7.72 -0.15
N ARG A 61 -28.33 -8.01 0.16
CA ARG A 61 -29.03 -9.23 -0.27
C ARG A 61 -29.78 -9.06 -1.59
N GLU A 62 -29.99 -7.82 -2.02
CA GLU A 62 -30.69 -7.43 -3.24
C GLU A 62 -30.26 -6.03 -3.67
N GLY A 63 -30.75 -5.59 -4.79
CA GLY A 63 -30.41 -4.29 -5.34
C GLY A 63 -29.06 -4.32 -6.06
N GLY A 64 -28.74 -3.21 -6.65
CA GLY A 64 -27.51 -3.03 -7.41
C GLY A 64 -27.36 -1.58 -7.83
N GLY A 65 -26.19 -1.24 -8.30
CA GLY A 65 -25.90 0.09 -8.80
C GLY A 65 -24.65 0.10 -9.64
N GLY A 66 -24.45 1.19 -10.35
CA GLY A 66 -23.25 1.38 -11.15
C GLY A 66 -23.05 2.84 -11.48
N SER A 67 -21.82 3.18 -11.84
CA SER A 67 -21.45 4.51 -12.29
C SER A 67 -20.45 4.43 -13.44
N VAL A 68 -20.47 5.45 -14.30
CA VAL A 68 -19.44 5.69 -15.30
C VAL A 68 -19.00 7.13 -15.15
N THR A 69 -17.71 7.31 -14.91
CA THR A 69 -17.10 8.64 -14.80
C THR A 69 -16.14 8.86 -15.96
N TYR A 70 -16.23 10.01 -16.60
CA TYR A 70 -15.29 10.46 -17.62
C TYR A 70 -14.61 11.74 -17.13
N GLY A 71 -13.29 11.80 -17.26
CA GLY A 71 -12.49 12.98 -16.96
C GLY A 71 -11.42 13.19 -18.01
N GLN A 72 -11.00 14.43 -18.18
CA GLN A 72 -9.91 14.81 -19.10
C GLN A 72 -9.36 16.17 -18.68
N TYR A 73 -8.06 16.38 -18.85
CA TYR A 73 -7.44 17.67 -18.63
C TYR A 73 -7.50 18.52 -19.91
N PHE A 74 -7.89 19.76 -19.75
CA PHE A 74 -7.77 20.86 -20.72
C PHE A 74 -6.97 21.94 -20.01
N THR A 75 -5.70 22.10 -20.35
CA THR A 75 -4.80 22.97 -19.58
C THR A 75 -3.73 23.58 -20.46
N THR A 76 -3.27 24.77 -20.11
CA THR A 76 -2.06 25.37 -20.65
C THR A 76 -0.87 24.94 -19.80
N VAL A 77 0.13 24.33 -20.40
CA VAL A 77 1.38 23.95 -19.75
C VAL A 77 2.38 25.07 -19.96
N GLU A 78 2.62 25.83 -18.89
CA GLU A 78 3.63 26.89 -18.87
C GLU A 78 4.97 26.32 -18.41
N THR A 79 6.03 26.54 -19.18
CA THR A 79 7.37 26.07 -18.90
C THR A 79 8.40 27.17 -19.09
N ALA A 80 9.65 26.95 -18.70
CA ALA A 80 10.72 27.94 -18.85
C ALA A 80 11.02 28.29 -20.31
N ARG A 81 10.64 27.44 -21.28
CA ARG A 81 10.97 27.59 -22.72
C ARG A 81 9.76 27.80 -23.61
N GLY A 82 8.59 27.88 -23.08
CA GLY A 82 7.37 28.16 -23.81
C GLY A 82 6.12 27.65 -23.11
N GLU A 83 4.99 28.00 -23.68
CA GLU A 83 3.69 27.49 -23.23
C GLU A 83 3.02 26.71 -24.38
N ARG A 84 2.11 25.82 -24.02
CA ARG A 84 1.32 25.06 -24.98
C ARG A 84 0.00 24.62 -24.34
N ASP A 85 -1.02 24.55 -25.14
CA ASP A 85 -2.29 23.95 -24.74
C ASP A 85 -2.20 22.42 -24.87
N GLU A 86 -2.60 21.72 -23.82
CA GLU A 86 -2.63 20.27 -23.79
C GLU A 86 -4.04 19.76 -23.46
N THR A 87 -4.42 18.72 -24.18
CA THR A 87 -5.64 17.96 -23.93
C THR A 87 -5.24 16.50 -23.76
N ASP A 88 -5.09 16.07 -22.52
CA ASP A 88 -4.52 14.76 -22.18
C ASP A 88 -5.16 14.15 -20.91
N GLY A 89 -4.66 12.99 -20.46
CA GLY A 89 -5.10 12.35 -19.24
C GLY A 89 -6.57 11.93 -19.28
N ARG A 90 -7.09 11.57 -20.47
CA ARG A 90 -8.44 11.00 -20.57
C ARG A 90 -8.55 9.83 -19.62
N THR A 91 -9.56 9.89 -18.71
CA THR A 91 -9.81 8.86 -17.72
C THR A 91 -11.26 8.40 -17.83
N VAL A 92 -11.45 7.09 -17.90
CA VAL A 92 -12.76 6.45 -17.82
C VAL A 92 -12.74 5.49 -16.66
N THR A 93 -13.66 5.66 -15.72
CA THR A 93 -13.90 4.72 -14.63
C THR A 93 -15.33 4.20 -14.73
N ALA A 94 -15.50 2.88 -14.77
CA ALA A 94 -16.80 2.24 -14.72
C ALA A 94 -16.83 1.29 -13.53
N SER A 95 -17.85 1.42 -12.69
CA SER A 95 -18.04 0.55 -11.53
C SER A 95 -19.47 0.03 -11.45
N ALA A 96 -19.63 -1.17 -10.92
CA ALA A 96 -20.94 -1.78 -10.69
C ALA A 96 -20.89 -2.68 -9.45
N TRP A 97 -22.05 -2.82 -8.79
CA TRP A 97 -22.22 -3.79 -7.74
C TRP A 97 -23.61 -4.40 -7.78
N GLN A 98 -23.75 -5.63 -7.27
CA GLN A 98 -25.01 -6.37 -7.19
C GLN A 98 -25.09 -7.14 -5.88
N GLY A 99 -26.19 -6.94 -5.15
CA GLY A 99 -26.56 -7.74 -3.99
C GLY A 99 -27.37 -8.96 -4.41
N LEU A 100 -27.08 -10.10 -3.80
CA LEU A 100 -27.74 -11.38 -4.03
C LEU A 100 -28.05 -12.04 -2.69
N GLY A 101 -29.22 -12.64 -2.54
CA GLY A 101 -29.57 -13.45 -1.37
C GLY A 101 -28.83 -14.79 -1.39
N LEU A 102 -28.20 -15.16 -0.29
CA LEU A 102 -27.55 -16.45 -0.09
C LEU A 102 -28.40 -17.32 0.87
N GLY A 103 -29.35 -18.06 0.32
CA GLY A 103 -30.36 -18.77 1.08
C GLY A 103 -31.41 -17.81 1.71
N SER A 104 -31.99 -18.18 2.88
CA SER A 104 -33.01 -17.39 3.56
C SER A 104 -32.48 -16.07 4.14
N ASP A 105 -31.28 -16.08 4.74
CA ASP A 105 -30.81 -14.99 5.60
C ASP A 105 -29.41 -14.48 5.25
N GLY A 106 -28.66 -15.18 4.38
CA GLY A 106 -27.33 -14.78 3.95
C GLY A 106 -27.35 -13.78 2.81
N PHE A 107 -26.24 -13.13 2.60
CA PHE A 107 -25.99 -12.18 1.50
C PHE A 107 -24.73 -12.55 0.71
N LEU A 108 -24.70 -12.14 -0.55
CA LEU A 108 -23.51 -12.08 -1.40
C LEU A 108 -23.55 -10.77 -2.17
N THR A 109 -22.58 -9.91 -1.93
CA THR A 109 -22.41 -8.68 -2.70
C THR A 109 -21.20 -8.84 -3.63
N LEU A 110 -21.46 -8.69 -4.93
CA LEU A 110 -20.44 -8.69 -5.97
C LEU A 110 -20.19 -7.27 -6.44
N SER A 111 -18.94 -6.91 -6.66
CA SER A 111 -18.55 -5.59 -7.15
C SER A 111 -17.45 -5.72 -8.19
N ALA A 112 -17.46 -4.84 -9.18
CA ALA A 112 -16.42 -4.76 -10.20
C ALA A 112 -16.13 -3.29 -10.54
N GLU A 113 -14.88 -2.99 -10.88
CA GLU A 113 -14.45 -1.68 -11.33
C GLU A 113 -13.43 -1.82 -12.45
N TYR A 114 -13.55 -0.98 -13.47
CA TYR A 114 -12.60 -0.82 -14.54
C TYR A 114 -12.15 0.63 -14.61
N LEU A 115 -10.86 0.86 -14.72
CA LEU A 115 -10.23 2.16 -14.89
C LEU A 115 -9.32 2.11 -16.12
N ASN A 116 -9.49 3.07 -17.01
CA ASN A 116 -8.53 3.35 -18.09
C ASN A 116 -8.16 4.82 -18.03
N ARG A 117 -6.88 5.11 -17.91
CA ARG A 117 -6.33 6.47 -17.86
C ARG A 117 -5.19 6.62 -18.86
N GLU A 118 -5.31 7.56 -19.76
CA GLU A 118 -4.23 7.99 -20.64
C GLU A 118 -3.20 8.83 -19.87
N PRO A 119 -1.93 8.81 -20.27
CA PRO A 119 -0.88 9.57 -19.60
C PRO A 119 -1.08 11.07 -19.79
N THR A 120 -0.47 11.84 -18.87
CA THR A 120 -0.33 13.29 -19.03
C THR A 120 1.11 13.68 -19.32
N ASN A 121 1.32 14.85 -19.94
CA ASN A 121 2.67 15.36 -20.20
C ASN A 121 2.81 16.85 -19.85
N ARG A 122 3.60 17.14 -18.84
CA ARG A 122 3.92 18.49 -18.37
C ARG A 122 5.39 18.86 -18.60
N SER A 123 6.10 18.12 -19.47
CA SER A 123 7.51 18.35 -19.77
C SER A 123 7.73 19.66 -20.52
N ASP A 124 8.90 20.24 -20.33
CA ASP A 124 9.40 21.40 -21.08
C ASP A 124 9.97 20.98 -22.46
N TYR A 125 10.14 21.93 -23.34
CA TYR A 125 10.88 21.76 -24.58
C TYR A 125 12.35 21.44 -24.32
N ASP A 126 12.90 20.47 -25.01
CA ASP A 126 14.29 20.06 -24.87
C ASP A 126 15.20 20.97 -25.74
N PRO A 127 16.09 21.78 -25.12
CA PRO A 127 16.95 22.68 -25.86
C PRO A 127 18.10 21.97 -26.58
N ARG A 128 18.29 20.67 -26.34
CA ARG A 128 19.35 19.86 -26.94
C ARG A 128 19.03 19.37 -28.33
N VAL A 129 17.78 19.54 -28.79
CA VAL A 129 17.32 19.16 -30.13
C VAL A 129 16.95 20.38 -30.97
N THR A 130 17.13 20.29 -32.28
CA THR A 130 16.82 21.37 -33.24
C THR A 130 15.98 20.82 -34.39
N PRO A 131 14.75 21.36 -34.63
CA PRO A 131 14.04 22.34 -33.78
C PRO A 131 13.76 21.79 -32.39
N THR A 132 13.59 22.68 -31.41
CA THR A 132 13.23 22.28 -30.05
C THR A 132 11.93 21.47 -30.05
N ALA A 133 11.93 20.35 -29.33
CA ALA A 133 10.78 19.44 -29.25
C ALA A 133 10.61 18.92 -27.82
N ILE A 134 9.46 18.38 -27.50
CA ILE A 134 9.22 17.71 -26.23
C ILE A 134 9.73 16.28 -26.35
N MET A 135 10.82 15.98 -25.71
CA MET A 135 11.49 14.67 -25.74
C MET A 135 11.14 13.80 -24.52
N ALA A 136 10.68 14.40 -23.44
CA ALA A 136 10.33 13.73 -22.18
C ALA A 136 8.81 13.62 -21.99
N ARG A 137 8.39 12.75 -21.08
CA ARG A 137 7.03 12.67 -20.57
C ARG A 137 7.07 12.72 -19.04
N ALA A 138 6.70 13.86 -18.48
CA ALA A 138 6.58 14.05 -17.04
C ALA A 138 5.11 14.34 -16.69
N GLY A 139 4.51 13.49 -15.88
CA GLY A 139 3.10 13.56 -15.53
C GLY A 139 2.59 12.21 -15.03
N ASP A 140 1.27 12.06 -15.02
CA ASP A 140 0.64 10.81 -14.63
C ASP A 140 0.98 9.69 -15.63
N PRO A 141 1.18 8.45 -15.17
CA PRO A 141 1.37 7.30 -16.04
C PRO A 141 0.07 6.90 -16.74
N GLU A 142 0.22 6.17 -17.84
CA GLU A 142 -0.87 5.38 -18.40
C GLU A 142 -1.25 4.29 -17.40
N VAL A 143 -2.56 4.02 -17.25
CA VAL A 143 -3.06 2.97 -16.36
C VAL A 143 -4.25 2.29 -16.97
N GLU A 144 -4.21 0.96 -17.03
CA GLU A 144 -5.38 0.12 -17.23
C GLU A 144 -5.53 -0.81 -16.03
N GLN A 145 -6.72 -0.81 -15.42
CA GLN A 145 -6.98 -1.58 -14.21
C GLN A 145 -8.36 -2.20 -14.26
N TRP A 146 -8.46 -3.42 -13.80
CA TRP A 146 -9.73 -4.03 -13.44
C TRP A 146 -9.65 -4.66 -12.06
N THR A 147 -10.74 -4.55 -11.33
CA THR A 147 -10.86 -5.06 -9.95
C THR A 147 -12.19 -5.77 -9.82
N VAL A 148 -12.19 -6.93 -9.22
CA VAL A 148 -13.40 -7.66 -8.84
C VAL A 148 -13.36 -7.97 -7.34
N PHE A 149 -14.52 -7.89 -6.70
CA PHE A 149 -14.62 -8.10 -5.27
C PHE A 149 -15.94 -8.79 -4.93
N ALA A 150 -15.89 -9.75 -4.01
CA ALA A 150 -17.03 -10.44 -3.46
C ALA A 150 -17.02 -10.35 -1.93
N ASN A 151 -18.16 -10.04 -1.31
CA ASN A 151 -18.35 -10.05 0.13
C ASN A 151 -19.60 -10.89 0.45
N ALA A 152 -19.49 -11.83 1.37
CA ALA A 152 -20.56 -12.75 1.71
C ALA A 152 -20.66 -12.98 3.21
N GLY A 153 -21.89 -13.19 3.68
CA GLY A 153 -22.16 -13.61 5.04
C GLY A 153 -23.40 -14.52 5.08
N LYS A 154 -23.36 -15.52 5.95
CA LYS A 154 -24.47 -16.45 6.11
C LYS A 154 -24.58 -16.95 7.54
N PRO A 155 -25.75 -16.77 8.20
CA PRO A 155 -26.03 -17.45 9.45
C PRO A 155 -25.93 -18.97 9.26
N LEU A 156 -25.15 -19.63 10.09
CA LEU A 156 -25.03 -21.09 10.14
C LEU A 156 -26.12 -21.69 11.05
N ASN A 157 -26.41 -20.97 12.13
CA ASN A 157 -27.47 -21.26 13.08
C ASN A 157 -27.81 -19.99 13.88
N ALA A 158 -28.61 -20.09 14.94
CA ALA A 158 -29.02 -18.94 15.75
C ALA A 158 -27.89 -18.24 16.49
N ALA A 159 -26.74 -18.91 16.70
CA ALA A 159 -25.62 -18.39 17.47
C ALA A 159 -24.39 -18.07 16.59
N TRP A 160 -24.26 -18.61 15.38
CA TRP A 160 -23.06 -18.53 14.55
C TRP A 160 -23.36 -18.07 13.13
N GLU A 161 -22.48 -17.21 12.62
CA GLU A 161 -22.44 -16.73 11.25
C GLU A 161 -21.07 -17.01 10.62
N ALA A 162 -21.08 -17.50 9.39
CA ALA A 162 -19.87 -17.53 8.53
C ALA A 162 -19.85 -16.29 7.64
N TYR A 163 -18.68 -15.74 7.45
CA TYR A 163 -18.46 -14.58 6.57
C TYR A 163 -17.14 -14.72 5.79
N GLY A 164 -17.02 -13.93 4.74
CA GLY A 164 -15.78 -13.86 4.02
C GLY A 164 -15.82 -12.89 2.85
N TRP A 165 -14.65 -12.54 2.36
CA TRP A 165 -14.52 -11.79 1.12
C TRP A 165 -13.38 -12.32 0.25
N ALA A 166 -13.45 -11.99 -1.03
CA ALA A 166 -12.41 -12.26 -2.01
C ALA A 166 -12.29 -11.05 -2.95
N GLY A 167 -11.10 -10.55 -3.12
CA GLY A 167 -10.78 -9.45 -4.03
C GLY A 167 -9.61 -9.81 -4.94
N TYR A 168 -9.70 -9.41 -6.21
CA TYR A 168 -8.59 -9.51 -7.14
C TYR A 168 -8.52 -8.25 -8.01
N GLN A 169 -7.32 -7.69 -8.14
CA GLN A 169 -7.01 -6.57 -9.00
C GLN A 169 -5.86 -6.94 -9.94
N ASN A 170 -5.97 -6.52 -11.19
CA ASN A 170 -4.84 -6.44 -12.10
C ASN A 170 -4.73 -5.02 -12.64
N ARG A 171 -3.54 -4.47 -12.58
CA ARG A 171 -3.23 -3.11 -13.05
C ARG A 171 -1.99 -3.13 -13.90
N ASP A 172 -2.13 -2.69 -15.14
CA ASP A 172 -1.02 -2.36 -16.01
C ASP A 172 -0.78 -0.86 -15.97
N SER A 173 0.45 -0.45 -15.78
CA SER A 173 0.84 0.96 -15.78
C SER A 173 2.12 1.17 -16.55
N GLU A 174 2.21 2.30 -17.27
CA GLU A 174 3.38 2.67 -18.06
C GLU A 174 3.81 4.10 -17.74
N SER A 175 5.00 4.26 -17.22
CA SER A 175 5.67 5.54 -17.00
C SER A 175 6.85 5.71 -17.97
N ALA A 176 7.34 6.94 -18.12
CA ALA A 176 8.49 7.23 -18.94
C ALA A 176 9.72 7.54 -18.09
N ALA A 177 10.88 7.07 -18.53
CA ALA A 177 12.17 7.47 -17.99
C ALA A 177 12.70 8.75 -18.69
N PHE A 178 13.97 9.07 -18.50
CA PHE A 178 14.58 10.20 -19.20
C PHE A 178 14.85 9.88 -20.67
N PRO A 179 14.69 10.84 -21.58
CA PRO A 179 14.90 10.63 -23.01
C PRO A 179 16.41 10.39 -23.33
N ARG A 180 16.64 9.57 -24.35
CA ARG A 180 17.95 9.30 -24.93
C ARG A 180 17.97 9.94 -26.31
N LEU A 181 18.84 10.96 -26.46
CA LEU A 181 18.94 11.70 -27.72
C LEU A 181 19.68 10.88 -28.79
N ALA A 182 19.43 11.18 -30.05
CA ALA A 182 20.05 10.52 -31.18
C ALA A 182 21.60 10.59 -31.13
N ASN A 183 22.14 11.74 -30.68
CA ASN A 183 23.57 11.99 -30.57
C ASN A 183 24.19 11.52 -29.23
N ASN A 184 23.43 10.88 -28.34
CA ASN A 184 23.99 10.34 -27.11
C ASN A 184 24.59 8.95 -27.36
N TYR A 185 25.80 8.93 -27.88
CA TYR A 185 26.48 7.70 -28.26
C TYR A 185 26.69 6.71 -27.11
N ALA A 186 26.80 7.22 -25.88
CA ALA A 186 26.96 6.39 -24.68
C ALA A 186 25.69 5.58 -24.33
N GLN A 187 24.53 6.04 -24.76
CA GLN A 187 23.23 5.49 -24.36
C GLN A 187 22.31 5.15 -25.52
N ASN A 188 22.69 5.47 -26.77
CA ASN A 188 21.89 5.20 -27.95
C ASN A 188 22.68 4.39 -28.98
N VAL A 189 21.95 3.63 -29.77
CA VAL A 189 22.38 2.91 -30.96
C VAL A 189 21.51 3.40 -32.12
N THR A 190 22.09 4.24 -33.00
CA THR A 190 21.34 4.88 -34.10
C THR A 190 20.80 3.91 -35.14
N ALA A 191 21.37 2.70 -35.22
CA ALA A 191 20.82 1.61 -36.04
C ALA A 191 19.45 1.10 -35.54
N ILE A 192 19.18 1.24 -34.21
CA ILE A 192 17.91 0.88 -33.58
C ILE A 192 17.02 2.12 -33.45
N TYR A 193 17.57 3.22 -32.91
CA TYR A 193 16.83 4.47 -32.66
C TYR A 193 17.53 5.66 -33.35
N PRO A 194 17.30 5.88 -34.64
CA PRO A 194 17.98 6.94 -35.41
C PRO A 194 17.68 8.36 -34.88
N ASN A 195 16.52 8.55 -34.28
CA ASN A 195 16.06 9.85 -33.77
C ASN A 195 16.15 9.97 -32.22
N GLY A 196 16.79 9.01 -31.56
CA GLY A 196 16.70 8.87 -30.12
C GLY A 196 15.40 8.17 -29.69
N TYR A 197 15.20 8.02 -28.37
CA TYR A 197 14.05 7.31 -27.83
C TYR A 197 13.75 7.73 -26.39
N LEU A 198 12.55 7.40 -25.95
CA LEU A 198 12.07 7.60 -24.60
C LEU A 198 11.83 6.22 -23.97
N PRO A 199 12.74 5.71 -23.12
CA PRO A 199 12.52 4.43 -22.44
C PRO A 199 11.28 4.48 -21.56
N LYS A 200 10.55 3.38 -21.51
CA LYS A 200 9.33 3.22 -20.73
C LYS A 200 9.53 2.16 -19.66
N ILE A 201 8.90 2.38 -18.52
CA ILE A 201 8.85 1.44 -17.41
C ILE A 201 7.40 0.99 -17.30
N ALA A 202 7.15 -0.25 -17.71
CA ALA A 202 5.86 -0.88 -17.60
C ALA A 202 5.84 -1.77 -16.35
N ILE A 203 4.75 -1.71 -15.59
CA ILE A 203 4.56 -2.47 -14.36
C ILE A 203 3.20 -3.14 -14.44
N ASN A 204 3.17 -4.48 -14.34
CA ASN A 204 1.96 -5.21 -14.02
C ASN A 204 1.89 -5.42 -12.52
N SER A 205 0.84 -4.93 -11.90
CA SER A 205 0.57 -5.10 -10.47
C SER A 205 -0.65 -5.99 -10.27
N GLN A 206 -0.49 -7.06 -9.52
CA GLN A 206 -1.56 -7.98 -9.15
C GLN A 206 -1.76 -7.96 -7.63
N ASP A 207 -3.00 -7.80 -7.21
CA ASP A 207 -3.38 -7.87 -5.80
C ASP A 207 -4.47 -8.93 -5.61
N LEU A 208 -4.26 -9.83 -4.67
CA LEU A 208 -5.20 -10.85 -4.23
C LEU A 208 -5.45 -10.70 -2.74
N SER A 209 -6.71 -10.59 -2.35
CA SER A 209 -7.14 -10.53 -0.96
C SER A 209 -8.24 -11.53 -0.69
N LEU A 210 -8.06 -12.39 0.29
CA LEU A 210 -9.00 -13.41 0.71
C LEU A 210 -9.20 -13.34 2.22
N ALA A 211 -10.43 -13.47 2.68
CA ALA A 211 -10.71 -13.67 4.09
C ALA A 211 -11.88 -14.61 4.28
N GLY A 212 -11.84 -15.36 5.35
CA GLY A 212 -12.94 -16.18 5.79
C GLY A 212 -12.92 -16.34 7.31
N GLY A 213 -14.11 -16.35 7.91
CA GLY A 213 -14.22 -16.46 9.35
C GLY A 213 -15.58 -16.93 9.80
N VAL A 214 -15.65 -17.20 11.08
CA VAL A 214 -16.90 -17.51 11.79
C VAL A 214 -17.00 -16.62 13.03
N LYS A 215 -18.13 -15.99 13.23
CA LYS A 215 -18.41 -15.18 14.40
C LYS A 215 -19.68 -15.62 15.08
N GLY A 216 -19.74 -15.48 16.40
CA GLY A 216 -20.93 -15.93 17.14
C GLY A 216 -20.76 -15.81 18.64
N GLU A 217 -21.64 -16.50 19.36
CA GLU A 217 -21.63 -16.52 20.81
C GLU A 217 -21.36 -17.92 21.36
N VAL A 218 -20.44 -18.03 22.30
CA VAL A 218 -20.08 -19.26 23.01
C VAL A 218 -19.87 -19.00 24.51
N ALA A 219 -20.60 -19.65 25.37
CA ALA A 219 -20.50 -19.55 26.83
C ALA A 219 -20.56 -18.09 27.35
N GLY A 220 -21.36 -17.24 26.70
CA GLY A 220 -21.52 -15.83 27.02
C GLY A 220 -20.36 -14.93 26.55
N TRP A 221 -19.49 -15.46 25.69
CA TRP A 221 -18.50 -14.70 24.96
C TRP A 221 -18.94 -14.50 23.51
N SER A 222 -18.86 -13.29 23.01
CA SER A 222 -18.84 -13.04 21.59
C SER A 222 -17.46 -13.45 21.08
N ALA A 223 -17.42 -14.29 20.03
CA ALA A 223 -16.20 -14.83 19.46
C ALA A 223 -16.14 -14.59 17.96
N ASP A 224 -14.96 -14.27 17.43
CA ASP A 224 -14.66 -14.18 15.99
C ASP A 224 -13.34 -14.91 15.73
N VAL A 225 -13.36 -15.89 14.83
CA VAL A 225 -12.17 -16.59 14.38
C VAL A 225 -12.07 -16.44 12.89
N SER A 226 -10.93 -15.92 12.42
CA SER A 226 -10.73 -15.58 11.02
C SER A 226 -9.36 -15.95 10.49
N LEU A 227 -9.30 -16.17 9.19
CA LEU A 227 -8.09 -16.32 8.40
C LEU A 227 -8.12 -15.29 7.27
N VAL A 228 -7.07 -14.49 7.16
CA VAL A 228 -6.92 -13.48 6.10
C VAL A 228 -5.62 -13.75 5.35
N TYR A 229 -5.71 -13.80 4.03
CA TYR A 229 -4.56 -13.91 3.14
C TYR A 229 -4.56 -12.75 2.16
N GLY A 230 -3.40 -12.15 1.97
CA GLY A 230 -3.17 -11.14 0.96
C GLY A 230 -1.87 -11.38 0.21
N ARG A 231 -1.87 -11.10 -1.08
CA ARG A 231 -0.67 -11.13 -1.92
C ARG A 231 -0.68 -9.96 -2.88
N ASN A 232 0.45 -9.27 -2.96
CA ASN A 232 0.71 -8.26 -3.97
C ASN A 232 1.96 -8.65 -4.76
N ALA A 233 1.90 -8.59 -6.08
CA ALA A 233 3.02 -8.88 -6.96
C ALA A 233 3.18 -7.75 -7.99
N LEU A 234 4.41 -7.37 -8.26
CA LEU A 234 4.81 -6.37 -9.25
C LEU A 234 5.81 -6.98 -10.21
N ASP A 235 5.47 -7.05 -11.47
CA ASP A 235 6.35 -7.48 -12.55
C ASP A 235 6.78 -6.25 -13.37
N PHE A 236 8.09 -6.05 -13.51
CA PHE A 236 8.68 -4.90 -14.18
C PHE A 236 9.15 -5.27 -15.59
N ARG A 237 8.82 -4.42 -16.53
CA ARG A 237 9.36 -4.48 -17.88
C ARG A 237 9.93 -3.13 -18.28
N THR A 238 11.05 -3.15 -18.95
CA THR A 238 11.59 -1.94 -19.60
C THR A 238 11.31 -2.03 -21.09
N GLU A 239 10.55 -1.09 -21.61
CA GLU A 239 10.11 -1.07 -23.00
C GLU A 239 10.66 0.14 -23.74
N ASN A 240 10.64 0.09 -25.08
CA ASN A 240 11.22 1.11 -25.92
C ASN A 240 12.64 1.50 -25.44
N SER A 241 13.47 0.50 -25.20
CA SER A 241 14.77 0.61 -24.54
C SER A 241 15.86 -0.10 -25.33
N LEU A 242 17.06 -0.15 -24.81
CA LEU A 242 18.16 -0.97 -25.27
C LEU A 242 19.19 -1.18 -24.17
N ASN A 243 20.00 -2.25 -24.29
CA ASN A 243 21.23 -2.41 -23.55
C ASN A 243 22.41 -2.06 -24.46
N ARG A 244 23.04 -0.91 -24.20
CA ARG A 244 24.08 -0.34 -25.09
C ARG A 244 25.25 -1.30 -25.37
N THR A 245 25.51 -2.20 -24.46
CA THR A 245 26.63 -3.16 -24.56
C THR A 245 26.37 -4.33 -25.51
N TYR A 246 25.15 -4.45 -26.08
CA TYR A 246 24.81 -5.39 -27.16
C TYR A 246 24.74 -4.72 -28.55
N ASP A 247 24.92 -3.39 -28.60
CA ASP A 247 24.86 -2.59 -29.83
C ASP A 247 23.61 -2.88 -30.67
N ALA A 248 23.74 -3.03 -31.99
CA ALA A 248 22.63 -3.27 -32.91
C ALA A 248 21.88 -4.61 -32.68
N GLN A 249 22.42 -5.49 -31.84
CA GLN A 249 21.79 -6.76 -31.44
C GLN A 249 21.00 -6.65 -30.12
N SER A 250 20.93 -5.47 -29.54
CA SER A 250 20.17 -5.27 -28.31
C SER A 250 18.68 -5.55 -28.54
N LEU A 251 18.05 -6.19 -27.57
CA LEU A 251 16.59 -6.20 -27.44
C LEU A 251 16.10 -4.77 -27.19
N THR A 252 14.81 -4.54 -27.44
CA THR A 252 14.13 -3.26 -27.20
C THR A 252 13.07 -3.33 -26.11
N SER A 253 12.80 -4.54 -25.61
CA SER A 253 11.95 -4.81 -24.44
C SER A 253 12.62 -5.87 -23.57
N PHE A 254 12.55 -5.70 -22.28
CA PHE A 254 13.23 -6.54 -21.30
C PHE A 254 12.31 -6.87 -20.14
N ASP A 255 12.31 -8.13 -19.72
CA ASP A 255 11.85 -8.52 -18.41
C ASP A 255 12.88 -8.04 -17.38
N ALA A 256 12.46 -7.19 -16.46
CA ALA A 256 13.35 -6.57 -15.47
C ALA A 256 13.20 -7.20 -14.07
N GLY A 257 12.46 -8.30 -13.94
CA GLY A 257 12.21 -8.99 -12.69
C GLY A 257 11.02 -8.41 -11.92
N GLY A 258 10.84 -8.86 -10.70
CA GLY A 258 9.64 -8.50 -9.95
C GLY A 258 9.81 -8.51 -8.44
N LEU A 259 8.79 -8.01 -7.77
CA LEU A 259 8.65 -8.00 -6.31
C LEU A 259 7.36 -8.72 -5.94
N THR A 260 7.40 -9.52 -4.89
CA THR A 260 6.19 -10.13 -4.32
C THR A 260 6.20 -9.94 -2.81
N TYR A 261 5.04 -9.59 -2.28
CA TYR A 261 4.77 -9.59 -0.85
C TYR A 261 3.50 -10.39 -0.59
N ASP A 262 3.51 -11.24 0.42
CA ASP A 262 2.33 -11.94 0.89
C ASP A 262 2.23 -11.92 2.42
N GLN A 263 1.00 -12.02 2.91
CA GLN A 263 0.71 -12.06 4.33
C GLN A 263 -0.44 -13.02 4.59
N LEU A 264 -0.27 -13.88 5.59
CA LEU A 264 -1.32 -14.74 6.15
C LEU A 264 -1.51 -14.37 7.61
N VAL A 265 -2.75 -14.10 8.03
CA VAL A 265 -3.07 -13.76 9.42
C VAL A 265 -4.17 -14.68 9.93
N LEU A 266 -3.87 -15.43 10.97
CA LEU A 266 -4.87 -16.13 11.78
C LEU A 266 -5.22 -15.24 12.97
N GLY A 267 -6.51 -14.95 13.17
CA GLY A 267 -7.02 -14.16 14.28
C GLY A 267 -8.10 -14.90 15.08
N ALA A 268 -8.11 -14.69 16.38
CA ALA A 268 -9.19 -15.14 17.26
C ALA A 268 -9.45 -14.06 18.32
N ASP A 269 -10.65 -13.49 18.31
CA ASP A 269 -11.06 -12.36 19.12
C ASP A 269 -12.26 -12.74 19.99
N PHE A 270 -12.23 -12.34 21.25
CA PHE A 270 -13.27 -12.65 22.21
C PHE A 270 -13.64 -11.39 22.99
N ALA A 271 -14.96 -11.18 23.22
CA ALA A 271 -15.43 -10.10 24.08
C ALA A 271 -16.60 -10.57 24.95
N ARG A 272 -16.67 -10.00 26.16
CA ARG A 272 -17.74 -10.27 27.09
C ARG A 272 -18.04 -9.06 27.98
N GLN A 273 -19.31 -8.92 28.33
CA GLN A 273 -19.79 -7.96 29.31
C GLN A 273 -19.96 -8.64 30.68
N PHE A 274 -19.54 -7.99 31.74
CA PHE A 274 -19.65 -8.46 33.11
C PHE A 274 -20.42 -7.44 33.96
N GLU A 275 -21.50 -7.89 34.58
CA GLU A 275 -22.25 -7.11 35.55
C GLU A 275 -21.50 -7.14 36.88
N VAL A 276 -20.78 -6.07 37.18
CA VAL A 276 -19.90 -5.99 38.39
C VAL A 276 -20.40 -4.98 39.44
N GLY A 277 -21.65 -4.51 39.30
CA GLY A 277 -22.28 -3.58 40.22
C GLY A 277 -21.84 -2.13 40.08
N LEU A 278 -21.26 -1.77 38.95
CA LEU A 278 -20.96 -0.39 38.53
C LEU A 278 -22.16 0.25 37.82
N SER A 279 -22.02 1.46 37.31
CA SER A 279 -23.10 2.16 36.63
C SER A 279 -23.50 1.52 35.26
N GLY A 280 -22.68 0.63 34.77
CA GLY A 280 -22.95 -0.19 33.60
C GLY A 280 -22.03 -1.43 33.59
N PRO A 281 -22.19 -2.30 32.59
CA PRO A 281 -21.37 -3.51 32.49
C PRO A 281 -19.91 -3.14 32.18
N LEU A 282 -18.98 -3.88 32.80
CA LEU A 282 -17.58 -3.89 32.40
C LEU A 282 -17.45 -4.63 31.06
N ASN A 283 -16.87 -4.00 30.07
CA ASN A 283 -16.56 -4.63 28.79
C ASN A 283 -15.12 -5.16 28.85
N PHE A 284 -14.94 -6.44 28.56
CA PHE A 284 -13.61 -7.05 28.45
C PHE A 284 -13.48 -7.75 27.10
N ALA A 285 -12.40 -7.42 26.39
CA ALA A 285 -12.04 -8.07 25.12
C ALA A 285 -10.59 -8.56 25.19
N TRP A 286 -10.31 -9.67 24.52
CA TRP A 286 -8.98 -10.18 24.32
C TRP A 286 -8.89 -10.94 23.02
N GLY A 287 -7.69 -11.11 22.49
CA GLY A 287 -7.50 -11.86 21.25
C GLY A 287 -6.06 -12.25 21.02
N VAL A 288 -5.91 -13.18 20.08
CA VAL A 288 -4.63 -13.70 19.60
C VAL A 288 -4.56 -13.49 18.10
N GLU A 289 -3.43 -13.04 17.62
CA GLU A 289 -3.11 -12.96 16.19
C GLU A 289 -1.81 -13.70 15.89
N ALA A 290 -1.74 -14.40 14.78
CA ALA A 290 -0.54 -15.06 14.29
C ALA A 290 -0.34 -14.68 12.80
N PRO A 291 0.33 -13.56 12.51
CA PRO A 291 0.71 -13.19 11.16
C PRO A 291 1.97 -13.93 10.71
N ARG A 292 1.98 -14.31 9.43
CA ARG A 292 3.16 -14.69 8.67
C ARG A 292 3.26 -13.80 7.44
N GLU A 293 4.44 -13.27 7.17
CA GLU A 293 4.72 -12.38 6.05
C GLU A 293 5.86 -12.95 5.20
N GLY A 294 5.78 -12.77 3.89
CA GLY A 294 6.82 -13.12 2.95
C GLY A 294 7.16 -11.95 2.03
N SER A 295 8.44 -11.80 1.66
CA SER A 295 8.90 -10.80 0.71
C SER A 295 9.94 -11.39 -0.22
N LYS A 296 9.72 -11.24 -1.54
CA LYS A 296 10.58 -11.78 -2.57
C LYS A 296 10.97 -10.73 -3.59
N ILE A 297 12.22 -10.81 -4.06
CA ILE A 297 12.71 -10.11 -5.24
C ILE A 297 13.16 -11.18 -6.23
N GLY A 298 12.55 -11.20 -7.41
CA GLY A 298 12.90 -12.09 -8.51
C GLY A 298 13.77 -11.37 -9.54
N THR A 299 14.72 -12.09 -10.14
CA THR A 299 15.63 -11.54 -11.16
C THR A 299 14.94 -11.35 -12.50
N GLY A 300 15.37 -10.32 -13.23
CA GLY A 300 15.04 -10.11 -14.63
C GLY A 300 15.87 -11.00 -15.57
N GLN A 301 15.49 -10.96 -16.86
CA GLN A 301 16.28 -11.63 -17.88
C GLN A 301 17.71 -11.04 -17.95
N PRO A 302 18.74 -11.86 -18.28
CA PRO A 302 20.14 -11.42 -18.22
C PRO A 302 20.43 -10.14 -18.99
N GLU A 303 19.84 -9.95 -20.16
CA GLU A 303 20.07 -8.75 -20.99
C GLU A 303 19.53 -7.46 -20.36
N SER A 304 18.63 -7.58 -19.36
CA SER A 304 18.07 -6.42 -18.63
C SER A 304 19.04 -5.82 -17.63
N TRP A 305 20.04 -6.60 -17.15
CA TRP A 305 20.96 -6.17 -16.09
C TRP A 305 22.44 -6.40 -16.39
N ASN A 306 22.79 -7.39 -17.21
CA ASN A 306 24.18 -7.75 -17.43
C ASN A 306 24.90 -6.78 -18.38
N ARG A 307 26.21 -6.93 -18.44
CA ARG A 307 27.07 -6.27 -19.41
C ARG A 307 27.32 -7.21 -20.57
N GLY A 308 26.88 -6.82 -21.78
CA GLY A 308 27.18 -7.53 -23.02
C GLY A 308 28.63 -7.41 -23.47
N PRO A 309 28.96 -7.93 -24.68
CA PRO A 309 30.34 -8.06 -25.15
C PRO A 309 31.02 -6.72 -25.47
N ILE A 310 30.26 -5.63 -25.70
CA ILE A 310 30.82 -4.34 -26.12
C ILE A 310 30.78 -3.37 -24.95
N GLY A 311 31.96 -3.15 -24.34
CA GLY A 311 32.06 -2.29 -23.17
C GLY A 311 32.54 -0.87 -23.44
N THR A 312 33.09 -0.59 -24.62
CA THR A 312 33.65 0.71 -24.99
C THR A 312 33.45 0.99 -26.47
N GLY A 313 33.58 2.26 -26.85
CA GLY A 313 33.54 2.70 -28.24
C GLY A 313 34.23 4.06 -28.41
N VAL A 314 34.15 4.60 -29.61
CA VAL A 314 34.61 5.95 -29.91
C VAL A 314 33.42 6.75 -30.43
N ASP A 315 33.15 7.87 -29.79
CA ASP A 315 32.10 8.79 -30.21
C ASP A 315 32.39 9.30 -31.63
N PRO A 316 31.50 9.06 -32.59
CA PRO A 316 31.77 9.40 -34.00
C PRO A 316 31.80 10.91 -34.27
N VAL A 317 31.33 11.76 -33.36
CA VAL A 317 31.32 13.22 -33.49
C VAL A 317 32.53 13.86 -32.81
N THR A 318 32.78 13.46 -31.55
CA THR A 318 33.85 14.06 -30.74
C THR A 318 35.19 13.34 -30.85
N ASN A 319 35.20 12.14 -31.44
CA ASN A 319 36.33 11.23 -31.54
C ASN A 319 36.93 10.82 -30.17
N ALA A 320 36.15 10.98 -29.08
CA ALA A 320 36.55 10.63 -27.74
C ALA A 320 36.19 9.17 -27.41
N PRO A 321 37.01 8.47 -26.58
CA PRO A 321 36.65 7.16 -26.08
C PRO A 321 35.46 7.25 -25.14
N VAL A 322 34.51 6.32 -25.29
CA VAL A 322 33.29 6.24 -24.47
C VAL A 322 33.16 4.85 -23.87
N THR A 323 32.85 4.81 -22.59
CA THR A 323 32.51 3.56 -21.87
C THR A 323 31.04 3.37 -21.82
N PHE A 324 30.57 2.13 -21.98
CA PHE A 324 29.13 1.78 -21.95
C PHE A 324 28.78 1.08 -20.65
N ALA A 325 27.71 1.52 -20.02
CA ALA A 325 27.08 0.80 -18.90
C ALA A 325 26.23 -0.36 -19.42
N GLY A 326 26.23 -1.47 -18.69
CA GLY A 326 25.34 -2.60 -18.93
C GLY A 326 23.91 -2.35 -18.48
N GLY A 327 23.02 -3.24 -18.84
CA GLY A 327 21.62 -3.21 -18.47
C GLY A 327 20.74 -2.36 -19.38
N SER A 328 19.44 -2.55 -19.29
CA SER A 328 18.41 -1.81 -20.04
C SER A 328 18.36 -0.34 -19.60
N GLN A 329 18.11 0.54 -20.57
CA GLN A 329 18.01 1.99 -20.31
C GLN A 329 16.62 2.32 -19.79
N GLY A 330 16.58 3.11 -18.72
CA GLY A 330 15.33 3.52 -18.05
C GLY A 330 15.16 2.85 -16.69
N PHE A 331 15.03 1.55 -16.68
CA PHE A 331 15.06 0.73 -15.47
C PHE A 331 15.93 -0.51 -15.73
N ILE A 332 16.95 -0.69 -14.93
CA ILE A 332 17.86 -1.84 -14.99
C ILE A 332 17.19 -2.98 -14.21
N GLY A 333 17.13 -4.18 -14.82
CA GLY A 333 16.55 -5.34 -14.17
C GLY A 333 17.29 -5.78 -12.91
N PHE A 334 16.56 -6.39 -11.99
CA PHE A 334 17.14 -7.03 -10.82
C PHE A 334 18.08 -8.16 -11.27
N GLN A 335 19.29 -8.16 -10.72
CA GLN A 335 20.29 -9.20 -11.02
C GLN A 335 20.30 -10.30 -9.95
N PRO A 336 20.93 -11.46 -10.18
CA PRO A 336 20.93 -12.56 -9.21
C PRO A 336 21.42 -12.20 -7.81
N SER A 337 22.31 -11.23 -7.68
CA SER A 337 22.75 -10.71 -6.36
C SER A 337 21.68 -9.84 -5.64
N ASN A 338 20.59 -9.53 -6.31
CA ASN A 338 19.43 -8.82 -5.73
C ASN A 338 18.27 -9.76 -5.39
N GLU A 339 18.44 -11.08 -5.58
CA GLU A 339 17.41 -12.03 -5.15
C GLU A 339 17.21 -11.97 -3.64
N VAL A 340 15.95 -11.96 -3.24
CA VAL A 340 15.51 -11.99 -1.85
C VAL A 340 14.36 -12.96 -1.73
N ASP A 341 14.39 -13.80 -0.71
CA ASP A 341 13.29 -14.70 -0.32
C ASP A 341 13.30 -14.78 1.21
N GLU A 342 12.61 -13.86 1.85
CA GLU A 342 12.62 -13.70 3.29
C GLU A 342 11.20 -13.76 3.85
N ASP A 343 11.05 -14.43 4.99
CA ASP A 343 9.79 -14.54 5.71
C ASP A 343 9.94 -14.15 7.19
N ARG A 344 8.82 -13.79 7.78
CA ARG A 344 8.69 -13.43 9.19
C ARG A 344 7.40 -13.98 9.76
N ASP A 345 7.52 -14.66 10.88
CA ASP A 345 6.40 -15.05 11.71
C ASP A 345 6.30 -14.14 12.94
N ALA A 346 5.08 -13.92 13.43
CA ALA A 346 4.88 -13.26 14.71
C ALA A 346 3.67 -13.86 15.44
N VAL A 347 3.61 -13.64 16.74
CA VAL A 347 2.45 -13.95 17.58
C VAL A 347 2.15 -12.74 18.45
N ALA A 348 0.88 -12.36 18.50
CA ALA A 348 0.42 -11.26 19.31
C ALA A 348 -0.71 -11.69 20.25
N LEU A 349 -0.70 -11.19 21.47
CA LEU A 349 -1.78 -11.31 22.44
C LEU A 349 -2.16 -9.90 22.90
N TYR A 350 -3.46 -9.60 22.92
CA TYR A 350 -3.95 -8.34 23.43
C TYR A 350 -5.12 -8.54 24.40
N ALA A 351 -5.29 -7.57 25.30
CA ALA A 351 -6.44 -7.45 26.18
C ALA A 351 -6.86 -5.97 26.28
N ASP A 352 -8.16 -5.74 26.36
CA ASP A 352 -8.79 -4.44 26.48
C ASP A 352 -9.89 -4.50 27.54
N VAL A 353 -10.00 -3.47 28.35
CA VAL A 353 -11.04 -3.35 29.36
C VAL A 353 -11.60 -1.93 29.37
N GLU A 354 -12.92 -1.80 29.26
CA GLU A 354 -13.65 -0.55 29.44
C GLU A 354 -14.56 -0.63 30.65
N ILE A 355 -14.43 0.33 31.56
CA ILE A 355 -15.07 0.33 32.87
C ILE A 355 -15.87 1.62 33.05
N PRO A 356 -17.22 1.59 33.02
CA PRO A 356 -18.07 2.71 33.41
C PRO A 356 -18.12 2.84 34.94
N LEU A 357 -17.17 3.57 35.50
CA LEU A 357 -17.05 3.75 36.96
C LEU A 357 -18.26 4.48 37.54
N THR A 358 -18.83 5.43 36.81
CA THR A 358 -20.07 6.13 37.15
C THR A 358 -20.84 6.43 35.87
N ASP A 359 -22.09 6.88 35.97
CA ASP A 359 -22.93 7.30 34.80
C ASP A 359 -22.26 8.38 33.93
N LYS A 360 -21.23 9.04 34.45
CA LYS A 360 -20.52 10.14 33.78
C LYS A 360 -19.07 9.87 33.53
N PHE A 361 -18.49 8.84 34.12
CA PHE A 361 -17.05 8.61 34.06
C PHE A 361 -16.72 7.18 33.63
N THR A 362 -16.10 7.07 32.46
CA THR A 362 -15.62 5.82 31.89
C THR A 362 -14.10 5.86 31.76
N VAL A 363 -13.46 4.76 32.08
CA VAL A 363 -12.02 4.52 31.85
C VAL A 363 -11.83 3.32 30.94
N GLU A 364 -10.80 3.35 30.12
CA GLU A 364 -10.40 2.27 29.23
C GLU A 364 -8.92 1.99 29.39
N GLY A 365 -8.53 0.73 29.41
CA GLY A 365 -7.15 0.30 29.42
C GLY A 365 -6.94 -0.85 28.45
N ALA A 366 -5.87 -0.78 27.64
CA ALA A 366 -5.51 -1.84 26.72
C ALA A 366 -4.01 -2.15 26.80
N LEU A 367 -3.66 -3.42 26.59
CA LEU A 367 -2.30 -3.91 26.53
C LEU A 367 -2.17 -4.91 25.40
N ARG A 368 -1.05 -4.85 24.67
CA ARG A 368 -0.68 -5.83 23.63
C ARG A 368 0.78 -6.19 23.78
N VAL A 369 1.07 -7.46 23.62
CA VAL A 369 2.42 -8.02 23.54
C VAL A 369 2.54 -8.79 22.24
N GLU A 370 3.64 -8.61 21.55
CA GLU A 370 3.95 -9.26 20.28
C GLU A 370 5.38 -9.80 20.33
N ASP A 371 5.59 -10.96 19.70
CA ASP A 371 6.90 -11.56 19.52
C ASP A 371 7.11 -11.85 18.04
N TYR A 372 8.17 -11.30 17.47
CA TYR A 372 8.54 -11.39 16.07
C TYR A 372 9.80 -12.22 15.89
N SER A 373 9.81 -13.09 14.88
CA SER A 373 10.93 -14.01 14.63
C SER A 373 12.26 -13.32 14.27
N ASP A 374 12.22 -12.08 13.81
CA ASP A 374 13.40 -11.33 13.30
C ASP A 374 13.95 -10.27 14.26
N PHE A 375 13.12 -9.58 15.03
CA PHE A 375 13.58 -8.49 15.91
C PHE A 375 13.12 -8.59 17.38
N GLY A 376 12.39 -9.67 17.75
CA GLY A 376 12.00 -9.95 19.12
C GLY A 376 10.69 -9.32 19.57
N ASP A 377 10.57 -9.03 20.86
CA ASP A 377 9.32 -8.64 21.50
C ASP A 377 9.04 -7.13 21.42
N ALA A 378 7.77 -6.80 21.33
CA ALA A 378 7.25 -5.44 21.41
C ALA A 378 6.03 -5.40 22.35
N ARG A 379 5.86 -4.26 23.03
CA ARG A 379 4.75 -4.07 23.98
C ARG A 379 4.13 -2.71 23.76
N THR A 380 2.81 -2.67 23.67
CA THR A 380 2.06 -1.42 23.56
C THR A 380 0.94 -1.38 24.56
N GLY A 381 0.59 -0.19 25.03
CA GLY A 381 -0.48 0.02 25.96
C GLY A 381 -1.24 1.30 25.69
N LYS A 382 -2.48 1.37 26.17
CA LYS A 382 -3.34 2.54 26.11
C LYS A 382 -4.04 2.71 27.43
N LEU A 383 -4.18 3.96 27.87
CA LEU A 383 -5.06 4.36 28.96
C LEU A 383 -5.88 5.54 28.47
N ALA A 384 -7.20 5.46 28.57
CA ALA A 384 -8.10 6.53 28.20
C ALA A 384 -9.16 6.77 29.28
N ALA A 385 -9.64 7.99 29.34
CA ALA A 385 -10.72 8.37 30.24
C ALA A 385 -11.67 9.34 29.53
N ARG A 386 -12.96 9.23 29.83
CA ARG A 386 -14.01 10.11 29.36
C ARG A 386 -14.87 10.54 30.55
N TYR A 387 -15.17 11.87 30.64
CA TYR A 387 -16.08 12.44 31.61
C TYR A 387 -17.18 13.23 30.92
N ASP A 388 -18.44 12.82 31.11
CA ASP A 388 -19.63 13.46 30.55
C ASP A 388 -20.16 14.50 31.54
N PHE A 389 -19.83 15.78 31.33
CA PHE A 389 -20.32 16.88 32.17
C PHE A 389 -21.83 17.10 32.01
N SER A 390 -22.32 16.93 30.79
CA SER A 390 -23.71 17.04 30.43
C SER A 390 -24.01 16.20 29.17
N PRO A 391 -25.29 15.99 28.78
CA PRO A 391 -25.60 15.29 27.53
C PRO A 391 -25.02 15.91 26.27
N ASN A 392 -24.62 17.18 26.34
CA ASN A 392 -24.10 17.94 25.20
C ASN A 392 -22.61 18.28 25.31
N PHE A 393 -21.95 17.89 26.40
CA PHE A 393 -20.54 18.23 26.65
C PHE A 393 -19.83 17.11 27.38
N ALA A 394 -18.81 16.55 26.74
CA ALA A 394 -17.91 15.57 27.33
C ALA A 394 -16.46 15.98 27.10
N LEU A 395 -15.60 15.57 27.99
CA LEU A 395 -14.15 15.65 27.89
C LEU A 395 -13.57 14.25 27.86
N ARG A 396 -12.69 13.99 26.92
CA ARG A 396 -11.91 12.74 26.87
C ARG A 396 -10.43 13.03 26.71
N GLY A 397 -9.61 12.13 27.22
CA GLY A 397 -8.17 12.15 27.05
C GLY A 397 -7.63 10.73 27.01
N SER A 398 -6.54 10.52 26.27
CA SER A 398 -5.85 9.25 26.21
C SER A 398 -4.35 9.43 26.18
N VAL A 399 -3.64 8.41 26.64
CA VAL A 399 -2.21 8.23 26.47
C VAL A 399 -1.99 6.82 25.94
N SER A 400 -1.18 6.69 24.89
CA SER A 400 -0.89 5.39 24.30
C SER A 400 0.55 5.32 23.82
N THR A 401 1.10 4.12 23.88
CA THR A 401 2.35 3.79 23.22
C THR A 401 2.05 3.05 21.93
N GLY A 402 2.84 3.27 20.91
CA GLY A 402 2.76 2.58 19.65
C GLY A 402 4.15 2.22 19.14
N PHE A 403 4.23 1.26 18.25
CA PHE A 403 5.46 0.97 17.53
C PHE A 403 5.14 0.59 16.10
N ARG A 404 6.15 0.61 15.25
CA ARG A 404 6.09 0.07 13.91
C ARG A 404 7.21 -0.92 13.71
N ALA A 405 6.85 -2.14 13.35
CA ALA A 405 7.81 -3.12 12.89
C ALA A 405 8.45 -2.66 11.56
N PRO A 406 9.77 -2.74 11.38
CA PRO A 406 10.38 -2.57 10.07
C PRO A 406 9.74 -3.57 9.09
N SER A 407 9.30 -3.13 7.93
CA SER A 407 8.80 -4.07 6.92
C SER A 407 9.94 -4.95 6.39
N LEU A 408 9.64 -6.17 5.93
CA LEU A 408 10.62 -7.03 5.27
C LEU A 408 11.28 -6.32 4.09
N GLN A 409 10.51 -5.53 3.33
CA GLN A 409 11.04 -4.72 2.24
C GLN A 409 12.05 -3.67 2.73
N GLN A 410 11.80 -2.98 3.85
CA GLN A 410 12.77 -2.03 4.40
C GLN A 410 14.04 -2.73 4.88
N SER A 411 13.92 -3.93 5.43
CA SER A 411 15.04 -4.70 5.97
C SER A 411 15.90 -5.34 4.89
N PHE A 412 15.30 -5.84 3.80
CA PHE A 412 15.97 -6.73 2.85
C PHE A 412 16.02 -6.22 1.42
N PHE A 413 15.35 -5.10 1.07
CA PHE A 413 15.37 -4.58 -0.30
C PHE A 413 16.80 -4.28 -0.76
N THR A 414 17.12 -4.81 -1.94
CA THR A 414 18.41 -4.57 -2.62
C THR A 414 18.17 -4.32 -4.11
N SER A 415 19.00 -3.48 -4.68
CA SER A 415 19.02 -3.23 -6.12
C SER A 415 20.42 -2.78 -6.52
N THR A 416 20.84 -3.11 -7.73
CA THR A 416 22.13 -2.70 -8.26
C THR A 416 21.94 -2.07 -9.63
N SER A 417 22.60 -0.97 -9.88
CA SER A 417 22.63 -0.29 -11.18
C SER A 417 24.05 0.05 -11.58
N SER A 418 24.32 0.05 -12.88
CA SER A 418 25.61 0.47 -13.43
C SER A 418 25.49 1.92 -13.92
N VAL A 419 26.32 2.80 -13.39
CA VAL A 419 26.42 4.21 -13.80
C VAL A 419 27.81 4.53 -14.30
N ILE A 420 27.95 5.53 -15.16
CA ILE A 420 29.27 6.00 -15.61
C ILE A 420 29.66 7.22 -14.78
N GLN A 421 30.73 7.10 -14.03
CA GLN A 421 31.35 8.20 -13.28
C GLN A 421 32.79 8.39 -13.74
N ASN A 422 33.15 9.63 -14.14
CA ASN A 422 34.49 9.97 -14.61
C ASN A 422 35.03 9.02 -15.69
N GLY A 423 34.18 8.57 -16.61
CA GLY A 423 34.55 7.67 -17.71
C GLY A 423 34.69 6.18 -17.34
N ALA A 424 34.51 5.82 -16.08
CA ALA A 424 34.49 4.43 -15.60
C ALA A 424 33.05 3.97 -15.27
N VAL A 425 32.78 2.69 -15.47
CA VAL A 425 31.54 2.07 -14.98
C VAL A 425 31.69 1.85 -13.48
N VAL A 426 30.74 2.39 -12.71
CA VAL A 426 30.65 2.20 -11.27
C VAL A 426 29.32 1.53 -10.96
N GLU A 427 29.35 0.44 -10.22
CA GLU A 427 28.13 -0.16 -9.69
C GLU A 427 27.66 0.61 -8.47
N THR A 428 26.41 1.05 -8.53
CA THR A 428 25.75 1.74 -7.42
C THR A 428 24.61 0.85 -6.93
N GLY A 429 24.61 0.55 -5.65
CA GLY A 429 23.63 -0.35 -5.06
C GLY A 429 22.85 0.26 -3.89
N THR A 430 21.64 -0.23 -3.71
CA THR A 430 20.91 -0.15 -2.45
C THR A 430 21.16 -1.47 -1.72
N PHE A 431 21.60 -1.39 -0.47
CA PHE A 431 21.98 -2.56 0.31
C PHE A 431 21.10 -2.67 1.56
N PRO A 432 20.70 -3.88 1.98
CA PRO A 432 20.14 -4.12 3.30
C PRO A 432 21.05 -3.54 4.40
N ALA A 433 20.45 -3.02 5.47
CA ALA A 433 21.22 -2.44 6.58
C ALA A 433 22.16 -3.46 7.27
N THR A 434 21.82 -4.74 7.16
CA THR A 434 22.58 -5.89 7.73
C THR A 434 23.63 -6.46 6.78
N SER A 435 23.72 -5.98 5.53
CA SER A 435 24.73 -6.45 4.59
C SER A 435 26.16 -6.07 5.05
N ASP A 436 27.15 -6.85 4.62
CA ASP A 436 28.55 -6.60 4.96
C ASP A 436 29.01 -5.19 4.55
N VAL A 437 28.57 -4.73 3.36
CA VAL A 437 28.89 -3.39 2.84
C VAL A 437 28.29 -2.30 3.72
N ALA A 438 27.01 -2.41 4.06
CA ALA A 438 26.31 -1.43 4.88
C ALA A 438 26.87 -1.41 6.30
N THR A 439 27.16 -2.56 6.87
CA THR A 439 27.75 -2.72 8.21
C THR A 439 29.16 -2.12 8.27
N ALA A 440 30.00 -2.34 7.23
CA ALA A 440 31.32 -1.73 7.13
C ALA A 440 31.25 -0.19 7.03
N LEU A 441 30.15 0.36 6.54
CA LEU A 441 29.87 1.80 6.48
C LEU A 441 29.18 2.33 7.75
N GLY A 442 28.98 1.49 8.79
CA GLY A 442 28.39 1.89 10.06
C GLY A 442 26.86 1.76 10.15
N ALA A 443 26.23 1.08 9.19
CA ALA A 443 24.81 0.77 9.30
C ALA A 443 24.56 -0.22 10.46
N ARG A 444 23.34 -0.17 10.99
CA ARG A 444 22.85 -1.10 12.01
C ARG A 444 21.58 -1.78 11.51
N ALA A 445 21.30 -2.97 12.03
CA ALA A 445 20.00 -3.62 11.82
C ALA A 445 18.88 -2.66 12.18
N LEU A 446 17.77 -2.74 11.44
CA LEU A 446 16.59 -1.96 11.75
C LEU A 446 15.95 -2.52 13.03
N GLU A 447 15.58 -1.63 13.91
CA GLU A 447 14.85 -1.94 15.14
C GLU A 447 13.40 -1.46 15.02
N ALA A 448 12.51 -2.02 15.83
CA ALA A 448 11.14 -1.53 15.93
C ALA A 448 11.14 -0.05 16.34
N HIS A 449 10.52 0.79 15.53
CA HIS A 449 10.43 2.22 15.84
C HIS A 449 9.33 2.43 16.89
N ALA A 450 9.71 2.68 18.13
CA ALA A 450 8.78 3.13 19.14
C ALA A 450 8.34 4.56 18.82
N ALA A 451 7.04 4.76 18.60
CA ALA A 451 6.47 6.09 18.58
C ALA A 451 6.40 6.59 20.03
N ALA A 452 6.94 7.77 20.27
CA ALA A 452 6.85 8.41 21.57
C ALA A 452 5.38 8.63 21.96
N ASP A 453 5.12 8.57 23.25
CA ASP A 453 3.81 8.74 23.88
C ASP A 453 3.04 9.92 23.29
N GLU A 454 1.95 9.67 22.59
CA GLU A 454 1.05 10.71 22.16
C GLU A 454 0.08 11.00 23.30
N VAL A 455 0.30 12.11 24.01
CA VAL A 455 -0.66 12.62 24.98
C VAL A 455 -1.64 13.53 24.26
N ARG A 456 -2.85 13.04 23.98
CA ARG A 456 -3.95 13.87 23.50
C ARG A 456 -4.82 14.29 24.69
N VAL A 457 -4.77 15.58 25.02
CA VAL A 457 -5.64 16.18 26.01
C VAL A 457 -6.74 16.96 25.29
N ALA A 458 -7.97 16.54 25.54
CA ALA A 458 -9.23 17.21 25.25
C ALA A 458 -9.73 17.25 23.80
N GLU A 459 -10.70 16.40 23.51
CA GLU A 459 -11.68 16.64 22.45
C GLU A 459 -13.02 17.03 23.10
N VAL A 460 -13.55 18.23 22.68
CA VAL A 460 -14.85 18.70 23.13
C VAL A 460 -15.91 18.14 22.19
N GLU A 461 -16.70 17.18 22.66
CA GLU A 461 -17.84 16.69 21.92
C GLU A 461 -19.06 17.57 22.14
N ARG A 462 -19.54 18.23 21.08
CA ARG A 462 -20.86 18.87 21.07
C ARG A 462 -21.89 17.82 20.67
N GLY A 463 -22.74 17.43 21.61
CA GLY A 463 -23.81 16.47 21.37
C GLY A 463 -24.85 17.06 20.42
N GLY A 464 -25.08 16.39 19.32
CA GLY A 464 -26.16 16.61 18.37
C GLY A 464 -26.48 15.28 17.68
N GLY A 465 -27.24 14.41 18.33
CA GLY A 465 -27.72 13.16 17.74
C GLY A 465 -28.09 12.15 18.82
N LYS A 466 -29.34 11.72 18.84
CA LYS A 466 -29.81 10.62 19.70
C LYS A 466 -28.92 9.42 19.48
N ALA A 467 -28.43 8.81 20.55
CA ALA A 467 -27.83 7.49 20.56
C ALA A 467 -28.81 6.52 19.89
N GLY A 468 -28.58 6.21 18.61
CA GLY A 468 -29.15 5.07 17.97
C GLY A 468 -28.40 3.83 18.43
N ASP A 469 -29.09 2.75 18.69
CA ASP A 469 -28.57 1.46 19.09
C ASP A 469 -27.22 1.15 18.41
N VAL A 470 -26.17 1.16 19.21
CA VAL A 470 -24.87 0.71 18.78
C VAL A 470 -24.93 -0.81 18.74
N ASP A 471 -24.89 -1.37 17.55
CA ASP A 471 -24.83 -2.83 17.37
C ASP A 471 -23.53 -3.35 18.01
N HIS A 472 -23.67 -3.94 19.17
CA HIS A 472 -22.61 -4.51 19.99
C HIS A 472 -21.86 -5.69 19.35
N ARG A 473 -22.11 -5.97 18.07
CA ARG A 473 -21.56 -7.10 17.32
C ARG A 473 -20.23 -6.82 16.59
N ALA A 474 -19.74 -5.60 16.58
CA ALA A 474 -18.41 -5.31 16.05
C ALA A 474 -17.40 -5.25 17.19
N LEU A 475 -16.64 -6.31 17.35
CA LEU A 475 -15.57 -6.47 18.36
C LEU A 475 -14.42 -5.46 18.23
N ALA A 476 -14.36 -4.71 17.15
CA ALA A 476 -13.36 -3.69 16.90
C ALA A 476 -14.05 -2.47 16.28
N GLY A 477 -14.38 -1.44 17.02
CA GLY A 477 -14.89 -0.23 16.40
C GLY A 477 -15.81 0.65 17.22
N ARG A 478 -15.75 0.60 18.52
CA ARG A 478 -16.67 1.40 19.38
C ARG A 478 -16.43 2.91 19.39
N ASN A 479 -15.38 3.40 18.75
CA ASN A 479 -15.07 4.85 18.73
C ASN A 479 -15.11 5.51 17.34
N ALA A 480 -15.61 4.80 16.32
CA ALA A 480 -15.78 5.42 15.00
C ALA A 480 -17.06 6.27 14.97
N ARG A 481 -16.90 7.56 14.81
CA ARG A 481 -18.01 8.50 14.62
C ARG A 481 -18.30 8.73 13.16
N ARG A 482 -19.60 8.84 12.85
CA ARG A 482 -20.10 9.33 11.57
C ARG A 482 -19.57 10.74 11.33
N VAL A 483 -18.87 10.95 10.23
CA VAL A 483 -18.62 12.30 9.71
C VAL A 483 -19.89 12.70 8.99
N ASP A 484 -20.71 13.56 9.60
CA ASP A 484 -21.79 14.22 8.90
C ASP A 484 -21.18 15.18 7.86
N GLU A 485 -21.60 14.98 6.60
CA GLU A 485 -21.32 15.88 5.50
C GLU A 485 -22.00 17.22 5.78
N GLU A 486 -21.23 18.20 6.25
CA GLU A 486 -21.59 19.61 6.08
C GLU A 486 -20.34 20.43 5.75
N HIS A 487 -20.33 20.89 4.47
CA HIS A 487 -19.59 22.03 3.94
C HIS A 487 -18.06 21.97 3.87
N ALA A 488 -17.56 21.57 2.70
CA ALA A 488 -16.34 22.16 2.16
C ALA A 488 -16.71 23.20 1.08
N PRO A 489 -16.32 24.46 1.20
CA PRO A 489 -16.32 25.37 0.07
C PRO A 489 -15.01 25.24 -0.71
N VAL A 490 -15.15 25.06 -2.03
CA VAL A 490 -14.24 25.31 -3.17
C VAL A 490 -12.87 24.67 -3.13
#